data_1aaf2d81e1baef30abf3f5c1c2c65205
#
_entry.id   1aaf2d81e1baef30abf3f5c1c2c65205
#
_cell.length_a   1.000
_cell.length_b   1.000
_cell.length_c   1.000
_cell.angle_alpha   90.00
_cell.angle_beta   90.00
_cell.angle_gamma   90.00
#
_symmetry.space_group_name_H-M   'P 1'
#
loop_
_entity.id
_entity.type
_entity.pdbx_description
1 polymer ?
#
loop_
_entity_poly.entity_id
_entity_poly.type
_entity_poly.pdbx_seq_one_letter_code
_entity_poly.pdbx_strand_id
1 'polypeptide(L)'
;MKEKILEAFKALGFEMEELEGMGYGFQYEGKHFLYMYNEDDEDFLNISLPGVLDIDDGNDTTFYQVMDKLNGTLKYVKAYKLNDSMWLFYERELFGGEDLKQVLSRMILHLEAALIFLRRALADSDDSDGSTETDASDEADEPDKEEVA
;
A
#
# COMPACT_ATOMS: atom_id res chain seq x y z
N MET A 1 -14.27 18.10 -7.68
CA MET A 1 -14.21 16.69 -7.24
C MET A 1 -13.76 16.52 -5.80
N LYS A 2 -12.86 17.36 -5.32
CA LYS A 2 -12.38 17.27 -3.94
C LYS A 2 -13.53 17.32 -2.93
N GLU A 3 -14.47 18.24 -3.13
CA GLU A 3 -15.57 18.39 -2.18
C GLU A 3 -16.42 17.12 -2.13
N LYS A 4 -16.64 16.49 -3.26
CA LYS A 4 -17.43 15.26 -3.30
C LYS A 4 -16.70 14.12 -2.58
N ILE A 5 -15.39 14.06 -2.74
CA ILE A 5 -14.59 13.04 -2.08
C ILE A 5 -14.60 13.27 -0.57
N LEU A 6 -14.42 14.51 -0.13
CA LEU A 6 -14.45 14.81 1.29
C LEU A 6 -15.82 14.54 1.90
N GLU A 7 -16.91 14.81 1.16
CA GLU A 7 -18.25 14.49 1.62
C GLU A 7 -18.43 12.97 1.77
N ALA A 8 -17.86 12.21 0.83
CA ALA A 8 -17.96 10.75 0.91
C ALA A 8 -17.19 10.21 2.11
N PHE A 9 -16.01 10.75 2.39
CA PHE A 9 -15.27 10.37 3.60
C PHE A 9 -16.09 10.68 4.85
N LYS A 10 -16.68 11.86 4.89
CA LYS A 10 -17.50 12.24 6.04
C LYS A 10 -18.70 11.33 6.21
N ALA A 11 -19.34 10.98 5.09
CA ALA A 11 -20.49 10.07 5.13
C ALA A 11 -20.10 8.69 5.63
N LEU A 12 -18.85 8.29 5.43
CA LEU A 12 -18.33 7.02 5.94
C LEU A 12 -17.92 7.11 7.42
N GLY A 13 -17.98 8.31 8.01
CA GLY A 13 -17.65 8.47 9.41
C GLY A 13 -16.23 8.92 9.71
N PHE A 14 -15.47 9.28 8.69
CA PHE A 14 -14.09 9.72 8.89
C PHE A 14 -14.01 11.20 9.21
N GLU A 15 -13.13 11.54 10.13
CA GLU A 15 -12.79 12.93 10.40
C GLU A 15 -11.53 13.28 9.62
N MET A 16 -11.68 14.19 8.69
CA MET A 16 -10.59 14.58 7.79
C MET A 16 -9.89 15.80 8.34
N GLU A 17 -8.59 15.68 8.53
CA GLU A 17 -7.77 16.79 9.03
C GLU A 17 -6.91 17.31 7.88
N GLU A 18 -7.07 18.57 7.56
CA GLU A 18 -6.27 19.18 6.49
C GLU A 18 -4.82 19.31 6.94
N LEU A 19 -3.91 18.78 6.13
CA LEU A 19 -2.48 18.88 6.35
C LEU A 19 -1.92 19.73 5.24
N GLU A 20 -1.58 20.96 5.56
CA GLU A 20 -1.20 21.97 4.58
C GLU A 20 -0.05 21.44 3.71
N GLY A 21 -0.24 21.55 2.40
CA GLY A 21 0.77 21.12 1.46
C GLY A 21 0.80 19.64 1.15
N MET A 22 -0.02 18.83 1.83
CA MET A 22 -0.01 17.39 1.63
C MET A 22 -1.36 16.82 1.23
N GLY A 23 -2.44 17.27 1.88
CA GLY A 23 -3.76 16.72 1.65
C GLY A 23 -4.53 16.62 2.95
N TYR A 24 -5.21 15.49 3.15
CA TYR A 24 -6.06 15.30 4.32
C TYR A 24 -5.72 13.99 4.98
N GLY A 25 -5.44 14.04 6.30
CA GLY A 25 -5.18 12.86 7.09
C GLY A 25 -6.44 12.33 7.73
N PHE A 26 -6.51 11.02 7.91
CA PHE A 26 -7.62 10.40 8.62
C PHE A 26 -7.14 9.09 9.23
N GLN A 27 -7.95 8.54 10.13
CA GLN A 27 -7.58 7.31 10.83
C GLN A 27 -8.61 6.23 10.58
N TYR A 28 -8.14 5.01 10.46
CA TYR A 28 -8.98 3.83 10.40
C TYR A 28 -8.27 2.67 11.06
N GLU A 29 -8.94 2.05 12.04
CA GLU A 29 -8.38 0.89 12.76
C GLU A 29 -7.00 1.20 13.32
N GLY A 30 -6.85 2.37 13.89
CA GLY A 30 -5.60 2.78 14.51
C GLY A 30 -4.50 3.17 13.56
N LYS A 31 -4.76 3.18 12.26
CA LYS A 31 -3.76 3.50 11.26
C LYS A 31 -4.04 4.88 10.68
N HIS A 32 -2.97 5.59 10.34
CA HIS A 32 -3.07 6.92 9.76
C HIS A 32 -2.98 6.82 8.24
N PHE A 33 -4.01 7.32 7.58
CA PHE A 33 -4.09 7.36 6.12
C PHE A 33 -3.98 8.79 5.65
N LEU A 34 -3.68 8.96 4.37
CA LEU A 34 -3.56 10.28 3.77
C LEU A 34 -4.30 10.29 2.44
N TYR A 35 -5.21 11.25 2.26
CA TYR A 35 -5.83 11.54 0.98
C TYR A 35 -5.03 12.69 0.39
N MET A 36 -4.27 12.42 -0.67
CA MET A 36 -3.43 13.41 -1.31
C MET A 36 -4.20 14.05 -2.45
N TYR A 37 -4.36 15.36 -2.40
CA TYR A 37 -5.15 16.08 -3.38
C TYR A 37 -4.25 16.95 -4.24
N ASN A 38 -4.48 16.93 -5.56
CA ASN A 38 -3.76 17.74 -6.52
C ASN A 38 -4.77 18.51 -7.33
N GLU A 39 -4.74 19.84 -7.22
CA GLU A 39 -5.70 20.69 -7.93
C GLU A 39 -5.54 20.60 -9.44
N ASP A 40 -4.36 20.25 -9.92
CA ASP A 40 -4.11 20.13 -11.34
C ASP A 40 -4.57 18.80 -11.91
N ASP A 41 -5.02 17.88 -11.07
CA ASP A 41 -5.41 16.54 -11.50
C ASP A 41 -6.56 16.05 -10.61
N GLU A 42 -7.68 16.75 -10.69
CA GLU A 42 -8.79 16.55 -9.75
C GLU A 42 -9.45 15.18 -9.86
N ASP A 43 -9.35 14.55 -11.02
CA ASP A 43 -9.99 13.25 -11.24
C ASP A 43 -9.10 12.08 -10.82
N PHE A 44 -7.91 12.36 -10.35
CA PHE A 44 -6.99 11.31 -9.90
C PHE A 44 -7.08 11.18 -8.39
N LEU A 45 -7.54 10.02 -7.93
CA LEU A 45 -7.76 9.78 -6.51
C LEU A 45 -6.56 9.02 -5.95
N ASN A 46 -5.95 9.58 -4.89
CA ASN A 46 -4.74 9.02 -4.29
C ASN A 46 -4.94 8.90 -2.78
N ILE A 47 -4.92 7.67 -2.28
CA ILE A 47 -4.96 7.41 -0.83
C ILE A 47 -3.72 6.60 -0.50
N SER A 48 -3.08 6.95 0.61
CA SER A 48 -1.83 6.29 0.99
C SER A 48 -1.80 5.95 2.47
N LEU A 49 -0.91 5.02 2.79
CA LEU A 49 -0.46 4.73 4.16
C LEU A 49 1.00 5.17 4.21
N PRO A 50 1.26 6.31 4.85
CA PRO A 50 2.64 6.85 4.90
C PRO A 50 3.51 6.08 5.87
N GLY A 51 4.78 5.94 5.49
CA GLY A 51 5.81 5.52 6.42
C GLY A 51 5.59 4.19 7.11
N VAL A 52 5.24 3.14 6.36
CA VAL A 52 4.92 1.84 6.95
C VAL A 52 6.16 1.04 7.32
N LEU A 53 7.32 1.40 6.80
CA LEU A 53 8.58 0.72 7.10
C LEU A 53 9.72 1.67 6.80
N ASP A 54 10.57 1.89 7.81
CA ASP A 54 11.73 2.76 7.62
C ASP A 54 12.91 1.94 7.10
N ILE A 55 13.73 2.56 6.25
CA ILE A 55 14.95 1.93 5.77
C ILE A 55 16.10 2.38 6.65
N ASP A 56 17.00 1.44 6.96
CA ASP A 56 18.23 1.78 7.67
C ASP A 56 19.36 0.87 7.18
N ASP A 57 20.55 1.06 7.70
CA ASP A 57 21.73 0.34 7.21
C ASP A 57 21.64 -1.16 7.42
N GLY A 58 20.84 -1.61 8.36
CA GLY A 58 20.74 -3.03 8.64
C GLY A 58 19.68 -3.76 7.88
N ASN A 59 18.77 -3.05 7.19
CA ASN A 59 17.64 -3.69 6.56
C ASN A 59 17.42 -3.31 5.10
N ASP A 60 18.37 -2.61 4.47
CA ASP A 60 18.09 -2.09 3.13
C ASP A 60 17.80 -3.19 2.11
N THR A 61 18.50 -4.30 2.15
CA THR A 61 18.22 -5.40 1.23
C THR A 61 16.82 -5.96 1.46
N THR A 62 16.47 -6.22 2.72
CA THR A 62 15.14 -6.72 3.07
C THR A 62 14.07 -5.72 2.65
N PHE A 63 14.33 -4.43 2.88
CA PHE A 63 13.40 -3.37 2.52
C PHE A 63 13.02 -3.46 1.03
N TYR A 64 14.02 -3.53 0.16
CA TYR A 64 13.74 -3.56 -1.29
C TYR A 64 13.17 -4.89 -1.74
N GLN A 65 13.59 -6.00 -1.12
CA GLN A 65 13.05 -7.31 -1.48
C GLN A 65 11.57 -7.41 -1.12
N VAL A 66 11.20 -6.93 0.06
CA VAL A 66 9.81 -6.98 0.49
C VAL A 66 8.96 -6.04 -0.35
N MET A 67 9.50 -4.88 -0.68
CA MET A 67 8.80 -3.94 -1.55
C MET A 67 8.54 -4.54 -2.93
N ASP A 68 9.55 -5.18 -3.50
CA ASP A 68 9.40 -5.85 -4.79
C ASP A 68 8.36 -6.96 -4.73
N LYS A 69 8.39 -7.75 -3.66
CA LYS A 69 7.44 -8.83 -3.50
C LYS A 69 6.00 -8.29 -3.39
N LEU A 70 5.83 -7.22 -2.64
CA LEU A 70 4.52 -6.60 -2.49
C LEU A 70 4.00 -6.11 -3.84
N ASN A 71 4.83 -5.38 -4.56
CA ASN A 71 4.42 -4.83 -5.86
C ASN A 71 4.17 -5.92 -6.89
N GLY A 72 4.88 -7.03 -6.80
CA GLY A 72 4.71 -8.12 -7.75
C GLY A 72 3.56 -9.05 -7.42
N THR A 73 3.05 -9.01 -6.20
CA THR A 73 2.03 -9.94 -5.75
C THR A 73 0.66 -9.30 -5.66
N LEU A 74 0.57 -8.09 -5.12
CA LEU A 74 -0.71 -7.46 -4.84
C LEU A 74 -1.21 -6.65 -6.03
N LYS A 75 -2.53 -6.57 -6.14
CA LYS A 75 -3.18 -5.73 -7.14
C LYS A 75 -3.52 -4.38 -6.53
N TYR A 76 -3.59 -3.36 -7.36
CA TYR A 76 -4.07 -2.01 -7.03
C TYR A 76 -3.12 -1.20 -6.17
N VAL A 77 -2.43 -1.81 -5.22
CA VAL A 77 -1.57 -1.10 -4.29
C VAL A 77 -0.14 -1.16 -4.80
N LYS A 78 0.54 -0.02 -4.73
CA LYS A 78 1.97 -0.01 -5.03
C LYS A 78 2.73 0.55 -3.84
N ALA A 79 3.95 0.12 -3.69
CA ALA A 79 4.82 0.56 -2.62
C ALA A 79 6.08 1.15 -3.22
N TYR A 80 6.52 2.29 -2.67
CA TYR A 80 7.84 2.78 -3.04
C TYR A 80 8.40 3.61 -1.89
N LYS A 81 9.69 3.91 -2.03
CA LYS A 81 10.42 4.63 -0.99
C LYS A 81 10.23 6.12 -1.16
N LEU A 82 9.89 6.77 -0.07
CA LEU A 82 9.73 8.22 -0.04
C LEU A 82 10.33 8.70 1.27
N ASN A 83 11.39 9.50 1.21
CA ASN A 83 12.07 10.03 2.39
C ASN A 83 12.49 8.92 3.35
N ASP A 84 13.20 7.93 2.85
CA ASP A 84 13.77 6.85 3.67
C ASP A 84 12.74 5.96 4.35
N SER A 85 11.50 5.96 3.87
CA SER A 85 10.53 5.00 4.35
C SER A 85 9.68 4.50 3.18
N MET A 86 9.05 3.37 3.41
CA MET A 86 8.14 2.79 2.42
C MET A 86 6.75 3.35 2.64
N TRP A 87 6.12 3.78 1.57
CA TRP A 87 4.73 4.23 1.57
C TRP A 87 3.93 3.29 0.71
N LEU A 88 2.68 3.05 1.10
CA LEU A 88 1.75 2.26 0.29
C LEU A 88 0.74 3.21 -0.32
N PHE A 89 0.48 3.04 -1.62
CA PHE A 89 -0.41 3.91 -2.37
C PHE A 89 -1.47 3.10 -3.09
N TYR A 90 -2.69 3.62 -3.11
CA TYR A 90 -3.72 3.15 -4.03
C TYR A 90 -4.15 4.38 -4.82
N GLU A 91 -3.92 4.33 -6.10
CA GLU A 91 -4.20 5.47 -6.98
C GLU A 91 -5.09 5.02 -8.12
N ARG A 92 -6.05 5.84 -8.47
CA ARG A 92 -6.90 5.51 -9.60
C ARG A 92 -7.52 6.78 -10.19
N GLU A 93 -7.87 6.69 -11.44
CA GLU A 93 -8.63 7.72 -12.12
C GLU A 93 -10.10 7.56 -11.81
N LEU A 94 -10.80 8.67 -11.66
CA LEU A 94 -12.25 8.68 -11.48
C LEU A 94 -12.88 9.14 -12.79
N PHE A 95 -13.96 8.47 -13.18
CA PHE A 95 -14.63 8.77 -14.44
C PHE A 95 -15.89 9.62 -14.27
N GLY A 96 -16.34 9.79 -13.02
CA GLY A 96 -17.45 10.70 -12.72
C GLY A 96 -18.73 10.04 -12.32
N GLY A 97 -18.88 8.75 -12.52
CA GLY A 97 -20.11 8.05 -12.18
C GLY A 97 -19.99 7.08 -11.04
N GLU A 98 -18.86 7.05 -10.38
CA GLU A 98 -18.62 6.06 -9.32
C GLU A 98 -19.41 6.36 -8.05
N ASP A 99 -19.70 5.29 -7.30
CA ASP A 99 -20.15 5.40 -5.93
C ASP A 99 -18.89 5.65 -5.08
N LEU A 100 -18.66 6.90 -4.72
CA LEU A 100 -17.41 7.28 -4.05
C LEU A 100 -17.26 6.61 -2.70
N LYS A 101 -18.35 6.40 -1.95
CA LYS A 101 -18.23 5.72 -0.67
C LYS A 101 -17.72 4.30 -0.86
N GLN A 102 -18.22 3.61 -1.87
CA GLN A 102 -17.77 2.26 -2.16
C GLN A 102 -16.31 2.26 -2.60
N VAL A 103 -15.95 3.18 -3.50
CA VAL A 103 -14.57 3.29 -3.99
C VAL A 103 -13.62 3.53 -2.83
N LEU A 104 -13.93 4.50 -1.97
CA LEU A 104 -13.04 4.84 -0.86
C LEU A 104 -12.93 3.67 0.13
N SER A 105 -14.04 3.03 0.45
CA SER A 105 -14.02 1.89 1.35
C SER A 105 -13.12 0.78 0.83
N ARG A 106 -13.23 0.47 -0.45
CA ARG A 106 -12.42 -0.60 -1.03
C ARG A 106 -10.95 -0.23 -1.09
N MET A 107 -10.63 1.03 -1.39
CA MET A 107 -9.25 1.48 -1.41
C MET A 107 -8.62 1.34 -0.03
N ILE A 108 -9.34 1.74 1.00
CA ILE A 108 -8.84 1.62 2.37
C ILE A 108 -8.62 0.16 2.75
N LEU A 109 -9.55 -0.72 2.40
CA LEU A 109 -9.41 -2.14 2.71
C LEU A 109 -8.23 -2.76 1.98
N HIS A 110 -8.01 -2.38 0.73
CA HIS A 110 -6.85 -2.90 -0.01
C HIS A 110 -5.54 -2.42 0.60
N LEU A 111 -5.50 -1.16 1.04
CA LEU A 111 -4.29 -0.65 1.69
C LEU A 111 -4.05 -1.36 3.02
N GLU A 112 -5.11 -1.61 3.76
CA GLU A 112 -4.99 -2.35 5.02
C GLU A 112 -4.50 -3.77 4.78
N ALA A 113 -5.04 -4.42 3.76
CA ALA A 113 -4.59 -5.77 3.40
C ALA A 113 -3.12 -5.76 2.98
N ALA A 114 -2.70 -4.71 2.28
CA ALA A 114 -1.31 -4.58 1.87
C ALA A 114 -0.38 -4.43 3.08
N LEU A 115 -0.82 -3.71 4.10
CA LEU A 115 -0.03 -3.58 5.31
C LEU A 115 0.12 -4.92 6.02
N ILE A 116 -0.94 -5.71 6.05
CA ILE A 116 -0.88 -7.05 6.63
C ILE A 116 0.08 -7.92 5.84
N PHE A 117 0.01 -7.84 4.50
CA PHE A 117 0.93 -8.57 3.64
C PHE A 117 2.38 -8.18 3.95
N LEU A 118 2.63 -6.88 4.08
CA LEU A 118 3.97 -6.38 4.38
C LEU A 118 4.50 -6.97 5.68
N ARG A 119 3.67 -6.96 6.72
CA ARG A 119 4.08 -7.48 8.02
C ARG A 119 4.39 -8.96 7.97
N ARG A 120 3.62 -9.74 7.22
CA ARG A 120 3.87 -11.15 7.05
C ARG A 120 5.15 -11.40 6.26
N ALA A 121 5.39 -10.62 5.22
CA ALA A 121 6.59 -10.75 4.42
C ALA A 121 7.83 -10.44 5.24
N LEU A 122 7.75 -9.45 6.13
CA LEU A 122 8.86 -9.14 7.03
C LEU A 122 9.11 -10.27 8.02
N ALA A 123 8.06 -10.87 8.56
CA ALA A 123 8.21 -11.99 9.48
C ALA A 123 8.81 -13.20 8.77
N ASP A 124 8.37 -13.47 7.55
CA ASP A 124 8.92 -14.58 6.77
C ASP A 124 10.38 -14.34 6.43
N SER A 125 10.76 -13.10 6.18
CA SER A 125 12.14 -12.76 5.88
C SER A 125 13.03 -13.02 7.10
N ASP A 126 12.56 -12.65 8.29
CA ASP A 126 13.29 -12.93 9.52
C ASP A 126 13.44 -14.42 9.76
N ASP A 127 12.37 -15.18 9.51
CA ASP A 127 12.42 -16.63 9.66
C ASP A 127 13.41 -17.26 8.67
N SER A 128 13.42 -16.75 7.44
CA SER A 128 14.35 -17.24 6.43
C SER A 128 15.81 -17.00 6.83
N ASP A 129 16.08 -15.85 7.45
CA ASP A 129 17.44 -15.60 7.95
C ASP A 129 17.87 -16.63 8.96
N GLY A 130 16.96 -17.10 9.76
CA GLY A 130 17.27 -18.08 10.79
C GLY A 130 17.37 -19.50 10.28
N SER A 131 16.79 -19.82 9.12
CA SER A 131 16.64 -21.22 8.70
C SER A 131 17.65 -21.65 7.67
N THR A 132 18.46 -21.05 7.16
CA THR A 132 19.40 -21.46 6.22
C THR A 132 18.92 -22.28 5.13
N GLU A 133 19.26 -22.71 4.50
CA GLU A 133 18.91 -23.18 3.57
C GLU A 133 18.50 -24.08 3.08
N THR A 134 18.25 -24.46 3.10
CA THR A 134 17.76 -25.34 2.80
C THR A 134 16.98 -25.33 1.92
N ASP A 135 16.73 -25.17 1.74
CA ASP A 135 15.97 -25.19 0.97
C ASP A 135 15.82 -24.76 -0.13
N ALA A 136 16.31 -24.32 -0.26
CA ALA A 136 16.15 -23.70 -1.30
C ALA A 136 16.11 -24.45 -2.39
N SER A 137 16.59 -24.89 -2.60
CA SER A 137 16.58 -25.47 -3.63
C SER A 137 15.50 -26.05 -4.04
N ASP A 138 15.18 -26.43 -3.83
CA ASP A 138 14.18 -27.01 -4.18
C ASP A 138 13.35 -26.55 -4.89
N GLU A 139 13.30 -26.04 -4.87
CA GLU A 139 12.40 -25.69 -5.46
C GLU A 139 12.36 -25.40 -6.63
N ALA A 140 12.91 -25.27 -6.95
CA ALA A 140 12.78 -24.87 -7.99
C ALA A 140 12.37 -25.55 -8.92
N ASP A 141 12.63 -26.05 -8.91
CA ASP A 141 12.17 -26.45 -9.69
C ASP A 141 11.35 -26.71 -10.46
N GLU A 142 11.36 -26.87 -10.28
CA GLU A 142 10.60 -27.10 -10.79
C GLU A 142 9.83 -26.97 -11.44
N PRO A 143 9.55 -27.11 -11.45
CA PRO A 143 8.68 -27.17 -11.96
C PRO A 143 7.96 -26.58 -12.65
N ASP A 144 8.08 -26.00 -12.41
CA ASP A 144 7.28 -25.24 -12.83
C ASP A 144 6.93 -25.06 -14.04
N LYS A 145 7.58 -25.24 -14.41
CA LYS A 145 7.24 -25.02 -15.46
C LYS A 145 6.53 -25.60 -16.28
N GLU A 146 6.46 -26.14 -16.16
CA GLU A 146 5.69 -26.63 -16.79
C GLU A 146 4.69 -26.37 -17.15
N GLU A 147 4.59 -26.17 -16.87
CA GLU A 147 3.55 -25.87 -17.07
C GLU A 147 3.14 -25.14 -17.93
N VAL A 148 3.51 -24.81 -18.05
CA VAL A 148 3.20 -23.95 -18.79
C VAL A 148 2.78 -24.34 -19.92
N ALA A 149 2.84 -24.61 -20.14
CA ALA A 149 2.52 -24.88 -21.35
C ALA A 149 1.23 -25.23 -21.79
#